data_89f77b4d1e33c8993bbf620265419707
#
_entry.id   89f77b4d1e33c8993bbf620265419707
#
_cell.length_a   1.000
_cell.length_b   1.000
_cell.length_c   1.000
_cell.angle_alpha   90.00
_cell.angle_beta   90.00
_cell.angle_gamma   90.00
#
_symmetry.space_group_name_H-M   'P 1'
#
loop_
_entity.id
_entity.type
_entity.pdbx_description
1 polymer ?
#
loop_
_entity_poly.entity_id
_entity_poly.type
_entity_poly.pdbx_seq_one_letter_code
_entity_poly.pdbx_strand_id
1 'polypeptide(L)'
;MAQTFDICIRGAGIVGRTLALLLARERLRVALVAGPGPATGATSDVRAYALNSASRSLLEGLRSWPDATHATPVTTMQVAGDQGGAVRFDAKTQAVDALAWIVDVPALETRLAEAVRYQPQVETLAEPVDAALTVVCEGRASQTRAEFGVDFEVTPYAQHAIATRLTCELPHGQVARQWFLPDGILAFLPLGGPAGNSVAVVWSVQKEQVPGLLALAPAEFTERLEAASQRTLGSLQLAGERASWPLQQARADRWCGALAPKGKQLRSFVLAGDAAHNVHPLAGQGLNLGLADAQALAGLLHGRDYWRSVADLKLLRRYERERKAALLPMGLATDGLQQLFARQDGPWQALRNWGMKGFERSGPIKNFVARQAMGIH
;
A
#
# COMPACT_ATOMS: atom_id res chain seq x y z
N MET A 1 18.41 6.15 -35.77
CA MET A 1 17.60 4.94 -35.56
C MET A 1 16.67 5.20 -34.39
N ALA A 2 15.36 4.97 -34.53
CA ALA A 2 14.44 5.12 -33.39
C ALA A 2 14.87 4.14 -32.27
N GLN A 3 15.01 4.64 -31.09
CA GLN A 3 15.36 3.82 -29.92
C GLN A 3 14.23 2.82 -29.67
N THR A 4 14.49 1.53 -29.72
CA THR A 4 13.50 0.48 -29.41
C THR A 4 13.53 0.16 -27.93
N PHE A 5 12.37 0.19 -27.28
CA PHE A 5 12.21 -0.21 -25.89
C PHE A 5 11.68 -1.65 -25.83
N ASP A 6 12.18 -2.41 -24.87
CA ASP A 6 11.67 -3.76 -24.59
C ASP A 6 10.34 -3.68 -23.83
N ILE A 7 10.26 -2.75 -22.88
CA ILE A 7 9.12 -2.59 -21.97
C ILE A 7 8.72 -1.12 -21.87
N CYS A 8 7.42 -0.86 -21.96
CA CYS A 8 6.82 0.43 -21.64
C CYS A 8 6.02 0.30 -20.33
N ILE A 9 6.43 1.00 -19.27
CA ILE A 9 5.71 1.07 -18.00
C ILE A 9 4.86 2.33 -18.00
N ARG A 10 3.54 2.20 -17.93
CA ARG A 10 2.60 3.30 -17.79
C ARG A 10 2.28 3.52 -16.31
N GLY A 11 2.70 4.65 -15.77
CA GLY A 11 2.58 5.04 -14.37
C GLY A 11 3.92 5.07 -13.63
N ALA A 12 4.41 6.28 -13.34
CA ALA A 12 5.67 6.55 -12.64
C ALA A 12 5.48 6.76 -11.12
N GLY A 13 4.53 6.07 -10.50
CA GLY A 13 4.40 5.97 -9.04
C GLY A 13 5.41 5.00 -8.43
N ILE A 14 5.28 4.73 -7.13
CA ILE A 14 6.22 3.87 -6.38
C ILE A 14 6.40 2.50 -7.06
N VAL A 15 5.30 1.82 -7.43
CA VAL A 15 5.33 0.48 -8.05
C VAL A 15 6.01 0.51 -9.41
N GLY A 16 5.64 1.48 -10.27
CA GLY A 16 6.22 1.59 -11.61
C GLY A 16 7.70 1.92 -11.60
N ARG A 17 8.15 2.86 -10.75
CA ARG A 17 9.57 3.18 -10.58
C ARG A 17 10.36 2.00 -10.02
N THR A 18 9.82 1.30 -9.03
CA THR A 18 10.43 0.09 -8.46
C THR A 18 10.62 -0.98 -9.54
N LEU A 19 9.58 -1.23 -10.33
CA LEU A 19 9.65 -2.20 -11.43
C LEU A 19 10.66 -1.76 -12.49
N ALA A 20 10.68 -0.49 -12.88
CA ALA A 20 11.65 0.03 -13.85
C ALA A 20 13.09 -0.21 -13.40
N LEU A 21 13.40 0.04 -12.13
CA LEU A 21 14.73 -0.19 -11.55
C LEU A 21 15.09 -1.68 -11.53
N LEU A 22 14.14 -2.56 -11.22
CA LEU A 22 14.36 -4.01 -11.24
C LEU A 22 14.66 -4.51 -12.64
N LEU A 23 13.88 -4.08 -13.65
CA LEU A 23 14.05 -4.49 -15.05
C LEU A 23 15.32 -3.93 -15.68
N ALA A 24 15.73 -2.74 -15.28
CA ALA A 24 16.98 -2.13 -15.75
C ALA A 24 18.21 -2.94 -15.34
N ARG A 25 18.19 -3.63 -14.20
CA ARG A 25 19.26 -4.55 -13.77
C ARG A 25 19.44 -5.74 -14.74
N GLU A 26 18.37 -6.11 -15.45
CA GLU A 26 18.36 -7.17 -16.45
C GLU A 26 18.76 -6.66 -17.85
N ARG A 27 19.29 -5.44 -17.94
CA ARG A 27 19.66 -4.76 -19.18
C ARG A 27 18.51 -4.56 -20.17
N LEU A 28 17.26 -4.65 -19.70
CA LEU A 28 16.08 -4.33 -20.48
C LEU A 28 15.97 -2.82 -20.61
N ARG A 29 15.65 -2.35 -21.81
CA ARG A 29 15.39 -0.94 -22.08
C ARG A 29 13.94 -0.62 -21.72
N VAL A 30 13.78 0.25 -20.75
CA VAL A 30 12.48 0.58 -20.17
C VAL A 30 12.11 2.03 -20.49
N ALA A 31 10.96 2.22 -21.13
CA ALA A 31 10.28 3.50 -21.16
C ALA A 31 9.38 3.61 -19.94
N LEU A 32 9.60 4.60 -19.09
CA LEU A 32 8.75 4.89 -17.94
C LEU A 32 7.91 6.12 -18.26
N VAL A 33 6.59 5.94 -18.36
CA VAL A 33 5.68 7.02 -18.71
C VAL A 33 5.10 7.62 -17.43
N ALA A 34 5.39 8.89 -17.22
CA ALA A 34 4.74 9.65 -16.15
C ALA A 34 3.27 9.87 -16.51
N GLY A 35 2.36 9.46 -15.63
CA GLY A 35 0.95 9.85 -15.77
C GLY A 35 0.78 11.38 -15.66
N PRO A 36 -0.42 11.91 -15.89
CA PRO A 36 -0.67 13.32 -15.61
C PRO A 36 -0.25 13.62 -14.18
N GLY A 37 0.59 14.65 -14.01
CA GLY A 37 1.07 15.09 -12.70
C GLY A 37 -0.11 15.40 -11.76
N PRO A 38 0.14 15.52 -10.45
CA PRO A 38 -0.90 15.93 -9.52
C PRO A 38 -1.53 17.23 -10.04
N ALA A 39 -2.87 17.31 -9.94
CA ALA A 39 -3.58 18.51 -10.36
C ALA A 39 -2.97 19.74 -9.67
N THR A 40 -2.78 20.82 -10.41
CA THR A 40 -2.34 22.12 -9.88
C THR A 40 -3.23 22.50 -8.70
N GLY A 41 -2.67 22.59 -7.49
CA GLY A 41 -3.42 22.81 -6.24
C GLY A 41 -3.59 21.56 -5.38
N ALA A 42 -2.94 20.43 -5.73
CA ALA A 42 -2.90 19.28 -4.85
C ALA A 42 -2.21 19.66 -3.52
N THR A 43 -2.95 19.46 -2.44
CA THR A 43 -2.48 19.56 -1.06
C THR A 43 -1.23 18.68 -0.86
N SER A 44 -0.36 19.04 0.08
CA SER A 44 0.83 18.24 0.39
C SER A 44 0.40 16.78 0.67
N ASP A 45 1.10 15.82 0.08
CA ASP A 45 0.78 14.41 0.28
C ASP A 45 1.05 14.01 1.75
N VAL A 46 -0.03 13.81 2.49
CA VAL A 46 0.02 13.46 3.92
C VAL A 46 0.15 11.96 4.16
N ARG A 47 0.15 11.14 3.09
CA ARG A 47 0.15 9.68 3.20
C ARG A 47 1.45 9.16 3.80
N ALA A 48 1.30 8.16 4.64
CA ALA A 48 2.36 7.31 5.13
C ALA A 48 1.91 5.85 5.02
N TYR A 49 2.82 4.96 4.66
CA TYR A 49 2.51 3.53 4.51
C TYR A 49 3.35 2.68 5.48
N ALA A 50 2.71 1.64 6.02
CA ALA A 50 3.41 0.61 6.78
C ALA A 50 4.04 -0.39 5.79
N LEU A 51 5.36 -0.35 5.65
CA LEU A 51 6.10 -1.29 4.82
C LEU A 51 6.65 -2.45 5.66
N ASN A 52 6.50 -3.67 5.15
CA ASN A 52 7.01 -4.88 5.78
C ASN A 52 8.50 -5.11 5.44
N SER A 53 9.11 -6.12 6.07
CA SER A 53 10.53 -6.44 5.88
C SER A 53 10.88 -6.81 4.44
N ALA A 54 9.99 -7.50 3.72
CA ALA A 54 10.21 -7.85 2.31
C ALA A 54 10.27 -6.60 1.42
N SER A 55 9.32 -5.67 1.60
CA SER A 55 9.31 -4.38 0.89
C SER A 55 10.52 -3.52 1.22
N ARG A 56 10.94 -3.50 2.49
CA ARG A 56 12.16 -2.81 2.92
C ARG A 56 13.39 -3.38 2.22
N SER A 57 13.60 -4.70 2.29
CA SER A 57 14.74 -5.36 1.66
C SER A 57 14.80 -5.11 0.15
N LEU A 58 13.63 -5.12 -0.51
CA LEU A 58 13.53 -4.80 -1.94
C LEU A 58 14.03 -3.37 -2.22
N LEU A 59 13.51 -2.38 -1.48
CA LEU A 59 13.85 -0.96 -1.67
C LEU A 59 15.28 -0.63 -1.26
N GLU A 60 15.81 -1.24 -0.19
CA GLU A 60 17.22 -1.15 0.19
C GLU A 60 18.13 -1.74 -0.91
N GLY A 61 17.76 -2.89 -1.44
CA GLY A 61 18.44 -3.50 -2.58
C GLY A 61 18.48 -2.58 -3.81
N LEU A 62 17.49 -1.73 -3.99
CA LEU A 62 17.43 -0.72 -5.06
C LEU A 62 18.09 0.62 -4.67
N ARG A 63 18.64 0.73 -3.46
CA ARG A 63 19.18 1.98 -2.88
C ARG A 63 18.17 3.13 -2.84
N SER A 64 16.89 2.77 -2.70
CA SER A 64 15.76 3.71 -2.70
C SER A 64 15.05 3.78 -1.34
N TRP A 65 15.58 3.11 -0.31
CA TRP A 65 15.03 3.22 1.04
C TRP A 65 15.29 4.63 1.60
N PRO A 66 14.28 5.30 2.17
CA PRO A 66 14.45 6.60 2.81
C PRO A 66 15.34 6.53 4.06
N ASP A 67 15.82 7.66 4.51
CA ASP A 67 16.57 7.78 5.77
C ASP A 67 15.66 7.56 7.01
N ALA A 68 16.30 7.50 8.18
CA ALA A 68 15.63 7.21 9.44
C ALA A 68 14.60 8.28 9.87
N THR A 69 14.68 9.49 9.34
CA THR A 69 13.69 10.55 9.61
C THR A 69 12.38 10.34 8.85
N HIS A 70 12.45 9.59 7.74
CA HIS A 70 11.31 9.32 6.86
C HIS A 70 10.87 7.86 6.86
N ALA A 71 11.53 6.99 7.63
CA ALA A 71 11.20 5.57 7.76
C ALA A 71 11.31 5.15 9.23
N THR A 72 10.20 5.25 9.97
CA THR A 72 10.16 4.99 11.41
C THR A 72 9.85 3.53 11.69
N PRO A 73 10.67 2.79 12.44
CA PRO A 73 10.38 1.42 12.82
C PRO A 73 9.18 1.34 13.76
N VAL A 74 8.36 0.31 13.59
CA VAL A 74 7.28 -0.06 14.49
C VAL A 74 7.74 -1.26 15.32
N THR A 75 8.08 -1.04 16.58
CA THR A 75 8.52 -2.10 17.48
C THR A 75 7.36 -2.77 18.21
N THR A 76 6.24 -2.07 18.33
CA THR A 76 5.02 -2.59 18.94
C THR A 76 3.80 -2.15 18.13
N MET A 77 2.84 -3.06 17.95
CA MET A 77 1.52 -2.76 17.42
C MET A 77 0.48 -3.05 18.51
N GLN A 78 -0.36 -2.07 18.79
CA GLN A 78 -1.46 -2.16 19.75
C GLN A 78 -2.79 -1.99 19.03
N VAL A 79 -3.68 -2.94 19.21
CA VAL A 79 -5.03 -2.92 18.64
C VAL A 79 -6.01 -3.00 19.81
N ALA A 80 -6.83 -1.97 19.96
CA ALA A 80 -7.86 -1.89 21.01
C ALA A 80 -9.24 -2.06 20.38
N GLY A 81 -10.07 -2.88 20.98
CA GLY A 81 -11.49 -3.04 20.65
C GLY A 81 -12.36 -2.06 21.43
N ASP A 82 -13.60 -1.92 20.97
CA ASP A 82 -14.62 -1.01 21.52
C ASP A 82 -15.05 -1.32 22.97
N GLN A 83 -14.85 -2.55 23.45
CA GLN A 83 -15.26 -3.02 24.78
C GLN A 83 -14.09 -3.55 25.63
N GLY A 84 -12.90 -2.98 25.51
CA GLY A 84 -11.75 -3.30 26.35
C GLY A 84 -10.98 -4.57 25.95
N GLY A 85 -11.27 -5.20 24.80
CA GLY A 85 -10.38 -6.19 24.19
C GLY A 85 -9.15 -5.49 23.62
N ALA A 86 -7.95 -6.04 23.87
CA ALA A 86 -6.73 -5.52 23.29
C ALA A 86 -5.85 -6.67 22.78
N VAL A 87 -5.16 -6.42 21.66
CA VAL A 87 -4.14 -7.32 21.13
C VAL A 87 -2.85 -6.53 20.97
N ARG A 88 -1.75 -7.09 21.46
CA ARG A 88 -0.42 -6.47 21.33
C ARG A 88 0.53 -7.41 20.61
N PHE A 89 1.20 -6.89 19.59
CA PHE A 89 2.32 -7.54 18.94
C PHE A 89 3.59 -6.78 19.31
N ASP A 90 4.66 -7.51 19.55
CA ASP A 90 5.94 -6.94 19.94
C ASP A 90 7.06 -7.57 19.08
N ALA A 91 7.93 -6.74 18.52
CA ALA A 91 9.02 -7.16 17.65
C ALA A 91 9.99 -8.13 18.37
N LYS A 92 10.25 -7.88 19.65
CA LYS A 92 11.12 -8.73 20.47
C LYS A 92 10.55 -10.15 20.59
N THR A 93 9.24 -10.29 20.76
CA THR A 93 8.57 -11.60 20.86
C THR A 93 8.64 -12.36 19.53
N GLN A 94 8.74 -11.65 18.40
CA GLN A 94 8.87 -12.22 17.07
C GLN A 94 10.35 -12.41 16.64
N ALA A 95 11.31 -12.04 17.50
CA ALA A 95 12.76 -12.07 17.22
C ALA A 95 13.14 -11.27 15.94
N VAL A 96 12.50 -10.10 15.76
CA VAL A 96 12.77 -9.16 14.67
C VAL A 96 13.07 -7.77 15.22
N ASP A 97 13.74 -6.92 14.44
CA ASP A 97 14.06 -5.54 14.83
C ASP A 97 12.82 -4.65 14.85
N ALA A 98 11.92 -4.87 13.90
CA ALA A 98 10.64 -4.15 13.79
C ALA A 98 9.59 -5.01 13.11
N LEU A 99 8.31 -4.77 13.45
CA LEU A 99 7.16 -5.42 12.81
C LEU A 99 6.88 -4.84 11.42
N ALA A 100 7.13 -3.56 11.26
CA ALA A 100 6.98 -2.80 10.03
C ALA A 100 7.75 -1.48 10.15
N TRP A 101 7.77 -0.70 9.07
CA TRP A 101 8.29 0.68 9.06
C TRP A 101 7.23 1.60 8.49
N ILE A 102 6.94 2.69 9.19
CA ILE A 102 6.07 3.73 8.67
C ILE A 102 6.94 4.65 7.80
N VAL A 103 6.64 4.65 6.51
CA VAL A 103 7.42 5.37 5.50
C VAL A 103 6.63 6.54 4.95
N ASP A 104 7.26 7.69 4.94
CA ASP A 104 6.76 8.91 4.31
C ASP A 104 6.71 8.75 2.79
N VAL A 105 5.51 8.90 2.20
CA VAL A 105 5.32 8.66 0.75
C VAL A 105 6.11 9.65 -0.10
N PRO A 106 6.06 10.96 0.12
CA PRO A 106 6.84 11.93 -0.65
C PRO A 106 8.35 11.63 -0.61
N ALA A 107 8.89 11.27 0.55
CA ALA A 107 10.31 10.93 0.67
C ALA A 107 10.67 9.68 -0.13
N LEU A 108 9.86 8.63 -0.06
CA LEU A 108 10.06 7.40 -0.85
C LEU A 108 9.96 7.68 -2.36
N GLU A 109 8.98 8.46 -2.79
CA GLU A 109 8.82 8.83 -4.20
C GLU A 109 10.03 9.63 -4.72
N THR A 110 10.56 10.54 -3.91
CA THR A 110 11.77 11.31 -4.22
C THR A 110 12.97 10.39 -4.40
N ARG A 111 13.22 9.48 -3.46
CA ARG A 111 14.33 8.51 -3.54
C ARG A 111 14.24 7.61 -4.77
N LEU A 112 13.04 7.12 -5.09
CA LEU A 112 12.81 6.32 -6.30
C LEU A 112 13.01 7.15 -7.57
N ALA A 113 12.55 8.40 -7.60
CA ALA A 113 12.74 9.29 -8.74
C ALA A 113 14.23 9.58 -8.99
N GLU A 114 14.98 9.84 -7.92
CA GLU A 114 16.44 9.99 -8.00
C GLU A 114 17.12 8.73 -8.55
N ALA A 115 16.78 7.55 -8.01
CA ALA A 115 17.35 6.29 -8.47
C ALA A 115 17.07 6.04 -9.97
N VAL A 116 15.85 6.31 -10.41
CA VAL A 116 15.47 6.20 -11.84
C VAL A 116 16.28 7.17 -12.71
N ARG A 117 16.48 8.41 -12.26
CA ARG A 117 17.23 9.43 -13.03
C ARG A 117 18.67 9.01 -13.37
N TYR A 118 19.30 8.24 -12.47
CA TYR A 118 20.67 7.76 -12.67
C TYR A 118 20.74 6.37 -13.32
N GLN A 119 19.60 5.82 -13.77
CA GLN A 119 19.56 4.50 -14.39
C GLN A 119 19.56 4.59 -15.92
N PRO A 120 20.68 4.27 -16.60
CA PRO A 120 20.81 4.49 -18.05
C PRO A 120 19.89 3.63 -18.90
N GLN A 121 19.31 2.54 -18.34
CA GLN A 121 18.39 1.66 -19.06
C GLN A 121 16.93 2.15 -18.95
N VAL A 122 16.66 3.20 -18.16
CA VAL A 122 15.31 3.74 -17.96
C VAL A 122 15.25 5.15 -18.55
N GLU A 123 14.33 5.37 -19.46
CA GLU A 123 14.04 6.68 -20.00
C GLU A 123 12.62 7.11 -19.57
N THR A 124 12.53 8.27 -18.93
CA THR A 124 11.22 8.83 -18.53
C THR A 124 10.66 9.65 -19.69
N LEU A 125 9.46 9.28 -20.12
CA LEU A 125 8.76 9.88 -21.26
C LEU A 125 7.44 10.51 -20.82
N ALA A 126 6.99 11.53 -21.55
CA ALA A 126 5.67 12.12 -21.34
C ALA A 126 4.55 11.27 -21.98
N GLU A 127 4.84 10.62 -23.11
CA GLU A 127 3.85 9.87 -23.89
C GLU A 127 4.24 8.39 -23.98
N PRO A 128 3.24 7.49 -24.03
CA PRO A 128 3.48 6.07 -24.23
C PRO A 128 4.17 5.75 -25.55
N VAL A 129 5.03 4.77 -25.53
CA VAL A 129 5.74 4.27 -26.71
C VAL A 129 5.44 2.80 -26.96
N ASP A 130 5.59 2.38 -28.21
CA ASP A 130 5.47 0.99 -28.57
C ASP A 130 6.62 0.16 -27.99
N ALA A 131 6.27 -0.92 -27.31
CA ALA A 131 7.20 -1.90 -26.76
C ALA A 131 6.61 -3.32 -26.89
N ALA A 132 7.43 -4.35 -26.72
CA ALA A 132 6.94 -5.72 -26.71
C ALA A 132 6.00 -5.97 -25.53
N LEU A 133 6.30 -5.42 -24.36
CA LEU A 133 5.47 -5.53 -23.17
C LEU A 133 5.07 -4.13 -22.67
N THR A 134 3.76 -3.92 -22.47
CA THR A 134 3.24 -2.75 -21.75
C THR A 134 2.87 -3.17 -20.33
N VAL A 135 3.47 -2.55 -19.32
CA VAL A 135 3.11 -2.76 -17.93
C VAL A 135 2.31 -1.57 -17.41
N VAL A 136 1.13 -1.84 -16.84
CA VAL A 136 0.22 -0.81 -16.35
C VAL A 136 0.35 -0.70 -14.84
N CYS A 137 0.90 0.42 -14.37
CA CYS A 137 1.11 0.78 -12.96
C CYS A 137 0.45 2.11 -12.60
N GLU A 138 -0.65 2.48 -13.29
CA GLU A 138 -1.31 3.80 -13.19
C GLU A 138 -2.21 3.93 -11.95
N GLY A 139 -2.25 2.91 -11.09
CA GLY A 139 -3.10 2.93 -9.91
C GLY A 139 -4.58 2.65 -10.21
N ARG A 140 -5.46 2.99 -9.26
CA ARG A 140 -6.89 2.66 -9.31
C ARG A 140 -7.62 3.25 -10.52
N ALA A 141 -7.29 4.48 -10.86
CA ALA A 141 -7.94 5.24 -11.94
C ALA A 141 -7.30 4.99 -13.32
N SER A 142 -6.69 3.83 -13.53
CA SER A 142 -6.00 3.50 -14.78
C SER A 142 -6.91 3.58 -16.00
N GLN A 143 -6.60 4.50 -16.89
CA GLN A 143 -7.25 4.63 -18.19
C GLN A 143 -6.78 3.55 -19.17
N THR A 144 -5.49 3.22 -19.15
CA THR A 144 -4.91 2.16 -19.99
C THR A 144 -5.55 0.80 -19.75
N ARG A 145 -5.89 0.49 -18.49
CA ARG A 145 -6.64 -0.74 -18.18
C ARG A 145 -7.96 -0.79 -18.93
N ALA A 146 -8.70 0.32 -18.95
CA ALA A 146 -9.97 0.42 -19.70
C ALA A 146 -9.75 0.37 -21.22
N GLU A 147 -8.70 1.04 -21.74
CA GLU A 147 -8.29 0.98 -23.16
C GLU A 147 -8.02 -0.46 -23.63
N PHE A 148 -7.47 -1.30 -22.74
CA PHE A 148 -7.19 -2.71 -23.03
C PHE A 148 -8.40 -3.63 -22.81
N GLY A 149 -9.58 -3.07 -22.56
CA GLY A 149 -10.83 -3.80 -22.37
C GLY A 149 -10.80 -4.75 -21.17
N VAL A 150 -10.11 -4.33 -20.10
CA VAL A 150 -10.07 -5.09 -18.85
C VAL A 150 -11.13 -4.56 -17.90
N ASP A 151 -12.03 -5.44 -17.47
CA ASP A 151 -13.05 -5.10 -16.50
C ASP A 151 -12.45 -4.98 -15.11
N PHE A 152 -12.95 -3.98 -14.35
CA PHE A 152 -12.47 -3.69 -13.00
C PHE A 152 -13.66 -3.69 -12.05
N GLU A 153 -13.85 -4.78 -11.37
CA GLU A 153 -14.91 -4.94 -10.39
C GLU A 153 -14.58 -4.13 -9.14
N VAL A 154 -15.42 -3.16 -8.83
CA VAL A 154 -15.26 -2.27 -7.67
C VAL A 154 -16.38 -2.54 -6.68
N THR A 155 -16.03 -2.90 -5.46
CA THR A 155 -16.94 -3.03 -4.33
C THR A 155 -16.69 -1.87 -3.37
N PRO A 156 -17.53 -0.83 -3.38
CA PRO A 156 -17.38 0.31 -2.47
C PRO A 156 -17.79 -0.10 -1.05
N TYR A 157 -17.09 0.45 -0.07
CA TYR A 157 -17.52 0.39 1.33
C TYR A 157 -18.29 1.65 1.72
N ALA A 158 -19.14 1.53 2.74
CA ALA A 158 -19.86 2.67 3.30
C ALA A 158 -18.94 3.70 4.00
N GLN A 159 -17.66 3.39 4.11
CA GLN A 159 -16.67 4.17 4.83
C GLN A 159 -15.72 4.91 3.89
N HIS A 160 -15.26 6.08 4.37
CA HIS A 160 -14.16 6.83 3.80
C HIS A 160 -13.00 6.87 4.80
N ALA A 161 -11.77 6.97 4.31
CA ALA A 161 -10.62 7.29 5.12
C ALA A 161 -10.42 8.80 5.16
N ILE A 162 -10.16 9.35 6.35
CA ILE A 162 -9.59 10.68 6.55
C ILE A 162 -8.16 10.49 6.99
N ALA A 163 -7.21 11.15 6.33
CA ALA A 163 -5.82 11.17 6.74
C ALA A 163 -5.33 12.56 7.02
N THR A 164 -4.42 12.65 7.98
CA THR A 164 -3.71 13.87 8.36
C THR A 164 -2.44 13.53 9.12
N ARG A 165 -1.70 14.55 9.55
CA ARG A 165 -0.54 14.42 10.44
C ARG A 165 -0.79 15.22 11.70
N LEU A 166 -0.33 14.70 12.83
CA LEU A 166 -0.44 15.34 14.14
C LEU A 166 0.93 15.43 14.82
N THR A 167 1.08 16.47 15.63
CA THR A 167 2.07 16.53 16.71
C THR A 167 1.36 16.20 18.02
N CYS A 168 1.93 15.30 18.80
CA CYS A 168 1.39 14.82 20.07
C CYS A 168 2.18 15.41 21.23
N GLU A 169 1.55 15.55 22.40
CA GLU A 169 2.21 15.95 23.64
C GLU A 169 3.22 14.89 24.10
N LEU A 170 2.81 13.62 24.05
CA LEU A 170 3.65 12.50 24.47
C LEU A 170 4.30 11.80 23.28
N PRO A 171 5.52 11.26 23.42
CA PRO A 171 6.19 10.51 22.36
C PRO A 171 5.46 9.20 22.06
N HIS A 172 5.41 8.84 20.78
CA HIS A 172 4.73 7.63 20.32
C HIS A 172 5.45 6.32 20.70
N GLY A 173 6.73 6.37 21.09
CA GLY A 173 7.52 5.20 21.52
C GLY A 173 7.64 4.10 20.46
N GLN A 174 7.59 4.43 19.14
CA GLN A 174 7.60 3.49 18.02
C GLN A 174 6.43 2.48 18.06
N VAL A 175 5.30 2.88 18.66
CA VAL A 175 4.09 2.07 18.77
C VAL A 175 3.08 2.51 17.71
N ALA A 176 2.71 1.61 16.81
CA ALA A 176 1.53 1.77 15.96
C ALA A 176 0.28 1.41 16.78
N ARG A 177 -0.70 2.30 16.79
CA ARG A 177 -1.92 2.14 17.58
C ARG A 177 -3.14 2.14 16.66
N GLN A 178 -4.07 1.24 16.95
CA GLN A 178 -5.32 1.14 16.22
C GLN A 178 -6.48 0.92 17.20
N TRP A 179 -7.53 1.70 17.05
CA TRP A 179 -8.75 1.60 17.80
C TRP A 179 -9.89 1.21 16.88
N PHE A 180 -10.56 0.11 17.20
CA PHE A 180 -11.84 -0.23 16.60
C PHE A 180 -12.93 0.52 17.36
N LEU A 181 -13.57 1.47 16.69
CA LEU A 181 -14.63 2.31 17.21
C LEU A 181 -15.99 1.79 16.70
N PRO A 182 -17.11 2.14 17.33
CA PRO A 182 -18.44 1.76 16.85
C PRO A 182 -18.69 2.19 15.38
N ASP A 183 -18.15 3.35 14.99
CA ASP A 183 -18.39 3.97 13.68
C ASP A 183 -17.23 3.83 12.70
N GLY A 184 -16.16 3.16 13.08
CA GLY A 184 -15.01 3.05 12.22
C GLY A 184 -13.72 2.61 12.90
N ILE A 185 -12.60 2.94 12.30
CA ILE A 185 -11.28 2.53 12.77
C ILE A 185 -10.35 3.73 12.75
N LEU A 186 -9.73 4.02 13.88
CA LEU A 186 -8.71 5.05 14.01
C LEU A 186 -7.33 4.39 14.12
N ALA A 187 -6.37 4.84 13.35
CA ALA A 187 -4.98 4.40 13.43
C ALA A 187 -4.03 5.60 13.60
N PHE A 188 -3.10 5.47 14.54
CA PHE A 188 -1.95 6.36 14.71
C PHE A 188 -0.68 5.60 14.34
N LEU A 189 0.02 6.10 13.35
CA LEU A 189 1.23 5.52 12.81
C LEU A 189 2.43 6.42 13.17
N PRO A 190 3.44 5.90 13.88
CA PRO A 190 4.58 6.70 14.33
C PRO A 190 5.39 7.23 13.14
N LEU A 191 5.62 8.54 13.11
CA LEU A 191 6.47 9.21 12.14
C LEU A 191 7.81 9.63 12.77
N GLY A 192 8.82 9.84 11.93
CA GLY A 192 10.11 10.36 12.36
C GLY A 192 10.01 11.76 12.90
N GLY A 193 11.10 12.17 13.53
CA GLY A 193 11.26 13.49 14.14
C GLY A 193 12.03 13.41 15.45
N PRO A 194 12.74 14.49 15.84
CA PRO A 194 13.66 14.46 16.98
C PRO A 194 12.95 14.22 18.33
N ALA A 195 11.71 14.66 18.47
CA ALA A 195 10.93 14.48 19.69
C ALA A 195 10.16 13.14 19.74
N GLY A 196 10.10 12.39 18.62
CA GLY A 196 9.36 11.13 18.54
C GLY A 196 7.86 11.27 18.83
N ASN A 197 7.28 12.42 18.54
CA ASN A 197 5.90 12.78 18.86
C ASN A 197 5.05 13.14 17.65
N SER A 198 5.51 12.80 16.45
CA SER A 198 4.75 12.99 15.22
C SER A 198 4.06 11.70 14.82
N VAL A 199 2.80 11.75 14.41
CA VAL A 199 2.05 10.59 13.91
C VAL A 199 1.30 10.93 12.63
N ALA A 200 1.21 9.94 11.72
CA ALA A 200 0.22 9.95 10.67
C ALA A 200 -1.06 9.31 11.18
N VAL A 201 -2.18 9.90 10.80
CA VAL A 201 -3.52 9.43 11.15
C VAL A 201 -4.19 8.84 9.93
N VAL A 202 -4.86 7.70 10.12
CA VAL A 202 -5.84 7.17 9.19
C VAL A 202 -7.11 6.88 9.99
N TRP A 203 -8.16 7.60 9.69
CA TRP A 203 -9.46 7.45 10.37
C TRP A 203 -10.52 7.01 9.36
N SER A 204 -10.94 5.76 9.42
CA SER A 204 -12.07 5.26 8.67
C SER A 204 -13.36 5.65 9.37
N VAL A 205 -14.24 6.38 8.69
CA VAL A 205 -15.54 6.84 9.21
C VAL A 205 -16.63 6.60 8.17
N GLN A 206 -17.90 6.62 8.60
CA GLN A 206 -19.02 6.57 7.66
C GLN A 206 -18.95 7.76 6.70
N LYS A 207 -19.26 7.54 5.44
CA LYS A 207 -19.11 8.54 4.37
C LYS A 207 -19.91 9.81 4.66
N GLU A 208 -21.05 9.67 5.33
CA GLU A 208 -21.96 10.76 5.71
C GLU A 208 -21.33 11.71 6.74
N GLN A 209 -20.38 11.21 7.56
CA GLN A 209 -19.70 11.99 8.60
C GLN A 209 -18.54 12.84 8.03
N VAL A 210 -18.00 12.45 6.87
CA VAL A 210 -16.80 13.08 6.30
C VAL A 210 -16.92 14.58 6.10
N PRO A 211 -17.98 15.11 5.45
CA PRO A 211 -18.09 16.57 5.26
C PRO A 211 -18.09 17.33 6.58
N GLY A 212 -18.80 16.83 7.59
CA GLY A 212 -18.84 17.45 8.91
C GLY A 212 -17.46 17.43 9.61
N LEU A 213 -16.75 16.32 9.55
CA LEU A 213 -15.41 16.20 10.16
C LEU A 213 -14.37 17.09 9.45
N LEU A 214 -14.43 17.19 8.14
CA LEU A 214 -13.52 18.06 7.38
C LEU A 214 -13.82 19.57 7.59
N ALA A 215 -15.05 19.92 7.90
CA ALA A 215 -15.46 21.29 8.16
C ALA A 215 -15.13 21.78 9.58
N LEU A 216 -14.83 20.90 10.53
CA LEU A 216 -14.50 21.28 11.89
C LEU A 216 -13.28 22.20 11.94
N ALA A 217 -13.25 23.13 12.89
CA ALA A 217 -12.04 23.87 13.21
C ALA A 217 -10.91 22.91 13.65
N PRO A 218 -9.61 23.25 13.45
CA PRO A 218 -8.50 22.39 13.82
C PRO A 218 -8.56 21.86 15.26
N ALA A 219 -8.90 22.72 16.23
CA ALA A 219 -9.01 22.34 17.64
C ALA A 219 -10.14 21.33 17.89
N GLU A 220 -11.30 21.55 17.31
CA GLU A 220 -12.46 20.64 17.47
C GLU A 220 -12.18 19.28 16.81
N PHE A 221 -11.49 19.24 15.69
CA PHE A 221 -11.10 18.01 15.03
C PHE A 221 -10.10 17.21 15.87
N THR A 222 -9.08 17.87 16.44
CA THR A 222 -8.11 17.20 17.32
C THR A 222 -8.75 16.71 18.63
N GLU A 223 -9.68 17.46 19.21
CA GLU A 223 -10.45 17.02 20.38
C GLU A 223 -11.24 15.73 20.10
N ARG A 224 -11.84 15.60 18.91
CA ARG A 224 -12.50 14.34 18.49
C ARG A 224 -11.50 13.18 18.41
N LEU A 225 -10.30 13.41 17.89
CA LEU A 225 -9.25 12.39 17.82
C LEU A 225 -8.72 12.04 19.21
N GLU A 226 -8.56 13.01 20.11
CA GLU A 226 -8.18 12.78 21.50
C GLU A 226 -9.19 11.88 22.21
N ALA A 227 -10.48 12.19 22.08
CA ALA A 227 -11.54 11.39 22.65
C ALA A 227 -11.53 9.96 22.07
N ALA A 228 -11.46 9.82 20.74
CA ALA A 228 -11.43 8.54 20.05
C ALA A 228 -10.19 7.68 20.38
N SER A 229 -9.04 8.31 20.62
CA SER A 229 -7.78 7.65 21.01
C SER A 229 -7.61 7.51 22.53
N GLN A 230 -8.63 7.88 23.30
CA GLN A 230 -8.59 7.86 24.78
C GLN A 230 -7.43 8.67 25.36
N ARG A 231 -7.05 9.76 24.66
CA ARG A 231 -5.93 10.65 25.04
C ARG A 231 -4.59 9.92 25.24
N THR A 232 -4.38 8.80 24.60
CA THR A 232 -3.20 7.94 24.80
C THR A 232 -1.87 8.66 24.53
N LEU A 233 -1.87 9.68 23.67
CA LEU A 233 -0.69 10.50 23.35
C LEU A 233 -0.80 11.94 23.88
N GLY A 234 -1.66 12.19 24.87
CA GLY A 234 -1.91 13.51 25.44
C GLY A 234 -2.70 14.41 24.49
N SER A 235 -2.44 15.71 24.54
CA SER A 235 -3.03 16.70 23.64
C SER A 235 -2.48 16.55 22.23
N LEU A 236 -3.31 16.85 21.23
CA LEU A 236 -3.00 16.67 19.81
C LEU A 236 -3.07 18.01 19.08
N GLN A 237 -2.14 18.26 18.19
CA GLN A 237 -2.12 19.41 17.31
C GLN A 237 -2.07 18.98 15.85
N LEU A 238 -2.89 19.60 15.00
CA LEU A 238 -2.89 19.34 13.56
C LEU A 238 -1.57 19.86 12.96
N ALA A 239 -0.83 18.97 12.29
CA ALA A 239 0.46 19.27 11.66
C ALA A 239 0.42 19.14 10.13
N GLY A 240 -0.75 18.89 9.54
CA GLY A 240 -0.94 18.75 8.11
C GLY A 240 -2.39 18.99 7.72
N GLU A 241 -2.63 19.08 6.42
CA GLU A 241 -3.97 19.15 5.89
C GLU A 241 -4.75 17.84 6.10
N ARG A 242 -6.06 17.93 6.00
CA ARG A 242 -6.96 16.78 6.08
C ARG A 242 -7.36 16.36 4.66
N ALA A 243 -6.96 15.15 4.26
CA ALA A 243 -7.35 14.54 3.00
C ALA A 243 -8.33 13.40 3.23
N SER A 244 -9.28 13.20 2.31
CA SER A 244 -10.19 12.06 2.39
C SER A 244 -10.35 11.35 1.05
N TRP A 245 -10.61 10.05 1.10
CA TRP A 245 -10.90 9.24 -0.07
C TRP A 245 -11.83 8.06 0.30
N PRO A 246 -12.65 7.59 -0.68
CA PRO A 246 -13.50 6.44 -0.47
C PRO A 246 -12.68 5.18 -0.24
N LEU A 247 -13.15 4.32 0.67
CA LEU A 247 -12.64 2.97 0.85
C LEU A 247 -13.37 2.04 -0.11
N GLN A 248 -12.62 1.20 -0.79
CA GLN A 248 -13.15 0.24 -1.74
C GLN A 248 -12.21 -0.94 -1.91
N GLN A 249 -12.77 -2.09 -2.22
CA GLN A 249 -12.04 -3.20 -2.79
C GLN A 249 -12.24 -3.17 -4.29
N ALA A 250 -11.20 -3.52 -5.04
CA ALA A 250 -11.35 -3.62 -6.48
C ALA A 250 -10.36 -4.64 -7.05
N ARG A 251 -10.76 -5.28 -8.15
CA ARG A 251 -9.91 -6.26 -8.83
C ARG A 251 -10.20 -6.28 -10.33
N ALA A 252 -9.14 -6.44 -11.11
CA ALA A 252 -9.24 -6.70 -12.53
C ALA A 252 -9.64 -8.17 -12.77
N ASP A 253 -10.51 -8.40 -13.75
CA ASP A 253 -10.92 -9.75 -14.21
C ASP A 253 -9.71 -10.54 -14.70
N ARG A 254 -8.85 -9.89 -15.48
CA ARG A 254 -7.59 -10.40 -16.02
C ARG A 254 -6.46 -9.41 -15.82
N TRP A 255 -5.25 -9.94 -15.59
CA TRP A 255 -4.09 -9.08 -15.36
C TRP A 255 -3.14 -9.03 -16.55
N CYS A 256 -3.34 -9.86 -17.55
CA CYS A 256 -2.53 -9.83 -18.77
C CYS A 256 -3.34 -10.20 -19.99
N GLY A 257 -2.85 -9.77 -21.14
CA GLY A 257 -3.46 -10.09 -22.44
C GLY A 257 -2.58 -9.76 -23.62
N ALA A 258 -2.94 -10.26 -24.80
CA ALA A 258 -2.32 -9.89 -26.05
C ALA A 258 -2.79 -8.51 -26.49
N LEU A 259 -1.88 -7.75 -27.09
CA LEU A 259 -2.17 -6.53 -27.84
C LEU A 259 -2.03 -6.82 -29.35
N ALA A 260 -2.60 -5.95 -30.17
CA ALA A 260 -2.42 -6.05 -31.62
C ALA A 260 -0.92 -6.06 -31.97
N PRO A 261 -0.44 -7.02 -32.77
CA PRO A 261 0.95 -7.09 -33.14
C PRO A 261 1.35 -5.88 -33.99
N LYS A 262 2.63 -5.46 -33.88
CA LYS A 262 3.19 -4.44 -34.76
C LYS A 262 4.18 -5.10 -35.70
N GLY A 263 3.77 -5.29 -36.96
CA GLY A 263 4.53 -6.10 -37.91
C GLY A 263 4.66 -7.55 -37.41
N LYS A 264 5.89 -8.02 -37.24
CA LYS A 264 6.19 -9.37 -36.70
C LYS A 264 6.33 -9.42 -35.18
N GLN A 265 6.32 -8.27 -34.51
CA GLN A 265 6.53 -8.19 -33.07
C GLN A 265 5.23 -8.51 -32.33
N LEU A 266 5.26 -9.58 -31.52
CA LEU A 266 4.21 -9.87 -30.56
C LEU A 266 4.22 -8.80 -29.45
N ARG A 267 3.03 -8.38 -29.05
CA ARG A 267 2.83 -7.39 -28.00
C ARG A 267 1.84 -7.91 -26.98
N SER A 268 2.13 -7.64 -25.73
CA SER A 268 1.26 -8.00 -24.61
C SER A 268 1.20 -6.88 -23.60
N PHE A 269 0.20 -6.94 -22.72
CA PHE A 269 0.13 -6.09 -21.54
C PHE A 269 0.09 -6.93 -20.27
N VAL A 270 0.46 -6.29 -19.15
CA VAL A 270 0.30 -6.84 -17.80
C VAL A 270 0.01 -5.69 -16.81
N LEU A 271 -0.83 -5.96 -15.81
CA LEU A 271 -1.19 -5.03 -14.75
C LEU A 271 -0.40 -5.34 -13.48
N ALA A 272 -0.04 -4.31 -12.70
CA ALA A 272 0.60 -4.43 -11.41
C ALA A 272 0.12 -3.35 -10.42
N GLY A 273 0.13 -3.67 -9.13
CA GLY A 273 -0.33 -2.79 -8.06
C GLY A 273 -1.82 -2.45 -8.16
N ASP A 274 -2.19 -1.25 -7.75
CA ASP A 274 -3.60 -0.81 -7.70
C ASP A 274 -4.29 -0.77 -9.08
N ALA A 275 -3.57 -0.90 -10.17
CA ALA A 275 -4.15 -1.10 -11.50
C ALA A 275 -4.74 -2.51 -11.67
N ALA A 276 -4.19 -3.50 -10.99
CA ALA A 276 -4.65 -4.89 -11.01
C ALA A 276 -5.60 -5.21 -9.86
N HIS A 277 -5.33 -4.70 -8.68
CA HIS A 277 -6.09 -5.00 -7.46
C HIS A 277 -5.95 -3.90 -6.42
N ASN A 278 -7.02 -3.63 -5.71
CA ASN A 278 -7.03 -2.74 -4.56
C ASN A 278 -7.67 -3.48 -3.39
N VAL A 279 -6.95 -3.60 -2.28
CA VAL A 279 -7.43 -4.27 -1.07
C VAL A 279 -7.86 -3.24 -0.04
N HIS A 280 -8.73 -3.65 0.90
CA HIS A 280 -9.14 -2.78 1.99
C HIS A 280 -7.92 -2.34 2.81
N PRO A 281 -7.79 -1.04 3.15
CA PRO A 281 -6.59 -0.50 3.82
C PRO A 281 -6.46 -0.85 5.30
N LEU A 282 -7.31 -1.73 5.86
CA LEU A 282 -7.29 -2.14 7.28
C LEU A 282 -5.90 -2.50 7.81
N ALA A 283 -4.99 -2.95 6.94
CA ALA A 283 -3.65 -3.35 7.33
C ALA A 283 -2.53 -2.50 6.68
N GLY A 284 -2.86 -1.44 5.94
CA GLY A 284 -1.85 -0.66 5.20
C GLY A 284 -1.06 -1.47 4.15
N GLN A 285 -1.60 -2.61 3.71
CA GLN A 285 -0.87 -3.60 2.90
C GLN A 285 -0.84 -3.30 1.39
N GLY A 286 -1.64 -2.35 0.89
CA GLY A 286 -1.77 -2.12 -0.56
C GLY A 286 -0.43 -1.91 -1.26
N LEU A 287 0.43 -1.05 -0.71
CA LEU A 287 1.74 -0.79 -1.29
C LEU A 287 2.68 -2.02 -1.21
N ASN A 288 2.65 -2.78 -0.11
CA ASN A 288 3.44 -4.01 0.01
C ASN A 288 3.06 -5.03 -1.08
N LEU A 289 1.78 -5.14 -1.39
CA LEU A 289 1.28 -6.03 -2.45
C LEU A 289 1.73 -5.56 -3.83
N GLY A 290 1.67 -4.25 -4.11
CA GLY A 290 2.16 -3.68 -5.36
C GLY A 290 3.67 -3.83 -5.55
N LEU A 291 4.46 -3.69 -4.49
CA LEU A 291 5.90 -3.94 -4.50
C LEU A 291 6.20 -5.43 -4.74
N ALA A 292 5.43 -6.33 -4.14
CA ALA A 292 5.54 -7.75 -4.38
C ALA A 292 5.14 -8.14 -5.82
N ASP A 293 4.19 -7.43 -6.44
CA ASP A 293 3.87 -7.59 -7.86
C ASP A 293 5.07 -7.22 -8.74
N ALA A 294 5.69 -6.06 -8.47
CA ALA A 294 6.87 -5.61 -9.19
C ALA A 294 8.02 -6.61 -9.08
N GLN A 295 8.27 -7.13 -7.87
CA GLN A 295 9.30 -8.13 -7.62
C GLN A 295 9.01 -9.45 -8.35
N ALA A 296 7.75 -9.94 -8.28
CA ALA A 296 7.35 -11.19 -8.92
C ALA A 296 7.45 -11.10 -10.45
N LEU A 297 6.97 -9.99 -11.06
CA LEU A 297 7.04 -9.79 -12.49
C LEU A 297 8.49 -9.69 -12.95
N ALA A 298 9.32 -8.91 -12.28
CA ALA A 298 10.74 -8.78 -12.60
C ALA A 298 11.47 -10.14 -12.48
N GLY A 299 11.21 -10.90 -11.43
CA GLY A 299 11.79 -12.24 -11.22
C GLY A 299 11.41 -13.23 -12.31
N LEU A 300 10.14 -13.23 -12.75
CA LEU A 300 9.70 -14.08 -13.87
C LEU A 300 10.33 -13.66 -15.21
N LEU A 301 10.47 -12.37 -15.45
CA LEU A 301 11.12 -11.87 -16.65
C LEU A 301 12.64 -12.13 -16.63
N HIS A 302 13.28 -12.07 -15.46
CA HIS A 302 14.69 -12.46 -15.27
C HIS A 302 14.90 -13.95 -15.54
N GLY A 303 14.09 -14.81 -14.98
CA GLY A 303 14.20 -16.27 -15.11
C GLY A 303 13.71 -16.85 -16.45
N ARG A 304 13.34 -16.01 -17.42
CA ARG A 304 12.91 -16.51 -18.73
C ARG A 304 14.07 -17.06 -19.54
N ASP A 305 13.78 -18.04 -20.36
CA ASP A 305 14.74 -18.50 -21.35
C ASP A 305 15.12 -17.36 -22.30
N TYR A 306 16.38 -17.28 -22.75
CA TYR A 306 16.90 -16.16 -23.56
C TYR A 306 16.16 -15.96 -24.90
N TRP A 307 15.55 -17.01 -25.46
CA TRP A 307 14.77 -16.94 -26.70
C TRP A 307 13.32 -16.50 -26.49
N ARG A 308 12.86 -16.48 -25.24
CA ARG A 308 11.47 -16.07 -24.93
C ARG A 308 11.36 -14.56 -24.90
N SER A 309 10.36 -14.05 -25.61
CA SER A 309 10.01 -12.63 -25.54
C SER A 309 9.51 -12.26 -24.14
N VAL A 310 9.76 -11.01 -23.72
CA VAL A 310 9.12 -10.40 -22.55
C VAL A 310 7.58 -10.35 -22.68
N ALA A 311 7.08 -10.43 -23.91
CA ALA A 311 5.65 -10.48 -24.24
C ALA A 311 5.03 -11.89 -24.22
N ASP A 312 5.78 -12.92 -23.76
CA ASP A 312 5.27 -14.30 -23.73
C ASP A 312 4.09 -14.42 -22.74
N LEU A 313 2.89 -14.64 -23.28
CA LEU A 313 1.66 -14.75 -22.49
C LEU A 313 1.68 -15.91 -21.50
N LYS A 314 2.45 -16.98 -21.73
CA LYS A 314 2.53 -18.09 -20.76
C LYS A 314 3.23 -17.64 -19.50
N LEU A 315 4.28 -16.81 -19.61
CA LEU A 315 4.97 -16.20 -18.48
C LEU A 315 4.03 -15.21 -17.74
N LEU A 316 3.37 -14.33 -18.49
CA LEU A 316 2.49 -13.32 -17.91
C LEU A 316 1.27 -13.95 -17.21
N ARG A 317 0.69 -15.02 -17.77
CA ARG A 317 -0.39 -15.79 -17.11
C ARG A 317 0.10 -16.55 -15.87
N ARG A 318 1.38 -16.95 -15.84
CA ARG A 318 1.99 -17.53 -14.63
C ARG A 318 2.07 -16.48 -13.54
N TYR A 319 2.58 -15.28 -13.85
CA TYR A 319 2.58 -14.13 -12.93
C TYR A 319 1.18 -13.87 -12.37
N GLU A 320 0.17 -13.72 -13.23
CA GLU A 320 -1.21 -13.47 -12.82
C GLU A 320 -1.72 -14.54 -11.83
N ARG A 321 -1.53 -15.84 -12.14
CA ARG A 321 -1.97 -16.93 -11.27
C ARG A 321 -1.27 -16.91 -9.91
N GLU A 322 0.04 -16.74 -9.90
CA GLU A 322 0.83 -16.72 -8.66
C GLU A 322 0.43 -15.52 -7.78
N ARG A 323 0.24 -14.35 -8.38
CA ARG A 323 -0.15 -13.16 -7.64
C ARG A 323 -1.60 -13.24 -7.15
N LYS A 324 -2.54 -13.67 -7.97
CA LYS A 324 -3.93 -13.89 -7.53
C LYS A 324 -4.01 -14.90 -6.39
N ALA A 325 -3.26 -15.99 -6.45
CA ALA A 325 -3.19 -16.99 -5.37
C ALA A 325 -2.63 -16.40 -4.07
N ALA A 326 -1.60 -15.56 -4.15
CA ALA A 326 -1.00 -14.91 -2.96
C ALA A 326 -1.95 -13.88 -2.30
N LEU A 327 -2.91 -13.31 -3.05
CA LEU A 327 -3.88 -12.35 -2.52
C LEU A 327 -5.09 -13.01 -1.84
N LEU A 328 -5.43 -14.25 -2.19
CA LEU A 328 -6.63 -14.94 -1.69
C LEU A 328 -6.69 -15.02 -0.15
N PRO A 329 -5.64 -15.43 0.58
CA PRO A 329 -5.71 -15.53 2.03
C PRO A 329 -5.94 -14.17 2.71
N MET A 330 -5.34 -13.10 2.15
CA MET A 330 -5.47 -11.75 2.68
C MET A 330 -6.88 -11.18 2.43
N GLY A 331 -7.43 -11.40 1.23
CA GLY A 331 -8.80 -11.01 0.92
C GLY A 331 -9.80 -11.65 1.88
N LEU A 332 -9.73 -12.96 2.08
CA LEU A 332 -10.59 -13.68 3.01
C LEU A 332 -10.45 -13.21 4.47
N ALA A 333 -9.21 -12.92 4.91
CA ALA A 333 -8.97 -12.42 6.25
C ALA A 333 -9.53 -11.01 6.46
N THR A 334 -9.31 -10.11 5.49
CA THR A 334 -9.83 -8.72 5.57
C THR A 334 -11.35 -8.67 5.46
N ASP A 335 -11.96 -9.44 4.58
CA ASP A 335 -13.42 -9.53 4.43
C ASP A 335 -14.07 -10.15 5.68
N GLY A 336 -13.46 -11.19 6.24
CA GLY A 336 -13.92 -11.82 7.48
C GLY A 336 -13.85 -10.87 8.68
N LEU A 337 -12.73 -10.15 8.84
CA LEU A 337 -12.60 -9.13 9.88
C LEU A 337 -13.61 -8.01 9.69
N GLN A 338 -13.74 -7.48 8.48
CA GLN A 338 -14.69 -6.42 8.21
C GLN A 338 -16.12 -6.82 8.51
N GLN A 339 -16.56 -8.01 8.08
CA GLN A 339 -17.91 -8.53 8.37
C GLN A 339 -18.13 -8.70 9.88
N LEU A 340 -17.09 -9.16 10.59
CA LEU A 340 -17.14 -9.30 12.06
C LEU A 340 -17.28 -7.93 12.77
N PHE A 341 -16.61 -6.89 12.25
CA PHE A 341 -16.64 -5.55 12.83
C PHE A 341 -17.80 -4.69 12.32
N ALA A 342 -18.38 -4.97 11.16
CA ALA A 342 -19.55 -4.26 10.65
C ALA A 342 -20.85 -4.60 11.37
N ARG A 343 -20.95 -5.76 12.03
CA ARG A 343 -22.14 -6.16 12.76
C ARG A 343 -22.14 -5.59 14.16
N GLN A 344 -23.19 -4.84 14.52
CA GLN A 344 -23.31 -4.14 15.80
C GLN A 344 -24.16 -4.91 16.83
N ASP A 345 -24.67 -6.08 16.50
CA ASP A 345 -25.51 -6.88 17.40
C ASP A 345 -24.73 -7.44 18.60
N GLY A 346 -25.35 -7.46 19.78
CA GLY A 346 -24.73 -7.87 21.05
C GLY A 346 -24.00 -9.21 21.02
N PRO A 347 -24.56 -10.29 20.40
CA PRO A 347 -23.87 -11.58 20.28
C PRO A 347 -22.54 -11.50 19.48
N TRP A 348 -22.51 -10.68 18.45
CA TRP A 348 -21.31 -10.48 17.63
C TRP A 348 -20.23 -9.65 18.33
N GLN A 349 -20.66 -8.68 19.14
CA GLN A 349 -19.76 -7.92 20.01
C GLN A 349 -19.09 -8.82 21.06
N ALA A 350 -19.86 -9.71 21.69
CA ALA A 350 -19.33 -10.69 22.63
C ALA A 350 -18.33 -11.66 21.94
N LEU A 351 -18.66 -12.11 20.73
CA LEU A 351 -17.79 -12.99 19.91
C LEU A 351 -16.49 -12.29 19.54
N ARG A 352 -16.52 -10.99 19.16
CA ARG A 352 -15.32 -10.19 18.88
C ARG A 352 -14.39 -10.12 20.10
N ASN A 353 -14.94 -9.77 21.25
CA ASN A 353 -14.17 -9.65 22.48
C ASN A 353 -13.59 -10.98 22.95
N TRP A 354 -14.39 -12.05 22.87
CA TRP A 354 -13.92 -13.39 23.16
C TRP A 354 -12.85 -13.83 22.14
N GLY A 355 -13.06 -13.56 20.86
CA GLY A 355 -12.10 -13.84 19.78
C GLY A 355 -10.79 -13.07 19.96
N MET A 356 -10.82 -11.79 20.27
CA MET A 356 -9.62 -10.99 20.55
C MET A 356 -8.85 -11.49 21.77
N LYS A 357 -9.53 -11.79 22.87
CA LYS A 357 -8.92 -12.36 24.07
C LYS A 357 -8.35 -13.77 23.82
N GLY A 358 -9.06 -14.59 23.06
CA GLY A 358 -8.62 -15.92 22.65
C GLY A 358 -7.40 -15.86 21.72
N PHE A 359 -7.43 -14.95 20.75
CA PHE A 359 -6.33 -14.70 19.82
C PHE A 359 -5.08 -14.19 20.55
N GLU A 360 -5.23 -13.22 21.50
CA GLU A 360 -4.10 -12.75 22.33
C GLU A 360 -3.43 -13.88 23.09
N ARG A 361 -4.20 -14.87 23.54
CA ARG A 361 -3.70 -16.05 24.28
C ARG A 361 -3.23 -17.19 23.37
N SER A 362 -3.51 -17.14 22.08
CA SER A 362 -3.23 -18.23 21.13
C SER A 362 -1.81 -18.21 20.55
N GLY A 363 -0.78 -18.01 21.35
CA GLY A 363 0.62 -17.87 20.95
C GLY A 363 1.01 -18.30 19.52
N PRO A 364 0.80 -19.58 19.12
CA PRO A 364 1.17 -20.05 17.78
C PRO A 364 0.40 -19.38 16.63
N ILE A 365 -0.93 -19.21 16.77
CA ILE A 365 -1.77 -18.59 15.74
C ILE A 365 -1.45 -17.10 15.61
N LYS A 366 -1.28 -16.42 16.72
CA LYS A 366 -0.88 -15.01 16.78
C LYS A 366 0.47 -14.80 16.10
N ASN A 367 1.45 -15.66 16.39
CA ASN A 367 2.77 -15.60 15.78
C ASN A 367 2.71 -15.87 14.27
N PHE A 368 1.92 -16.83 13.82
CA PHE A 368 1.72 -17.11 12.41
C PHE A 368 1.13 -15.91 11.67
N VAL A 369 0.06 -15.31 12.19
CA VAL A 369 -0.57 -14.12 11.59
C VAL A 369 0.40 -12.93 11.58
N ALA A 370 1.16 -12.71 12.66
CA ALA A 370 2.17 -11.67 12.71
C ALA A 370 3.24 -11.86 11.62
N ARG A 371 3.77 -13.07 11.47
CA ARG A 371 4.79 -13.39 10.44
C ARG A 371 4.26 -13.16 9.02
N GLN A 372 3.02 -13.58 8.73
CA GLN A 372 2.39 -13.34 7.44
C GLN A 372 2.25 -11.83 7.15
N ALA A 373 1.82 -11.04 8.13
CA ALA A 373 1.72 -9.58 8.00
C ALA A 373 3.09 -8.91 7.79
N MET A 374 4.15 -9.44 8.39
CA MET A 374 5.53 -8.98 8.20
C MET A 374 6.15 -9.42 6.86
N GLY A 375 5.48 -10.28 6.08
CA GLY A 375 6.04 -10.82 4.83
C GLY A 375 7.18 -11.82 5.06
N ILE A 376 7.24 -12.47 6.23
CA ILE A 376 8.22 -13.48 6.57
C ILE A 376 7.57 -14.85 6.36
N HIS A 377 8.06 -15.59 5.41
CA HIS A 377 7.59 -16.93 5.04
C HIS A 377 8.52 -18.02 5.60
#